data_4385a9a6626e7149b8c51ef03444c71f
#
_entry.id   4385a9a6626e7149b8c51ef03444c71f
#
_cell.length_a   1.000
_cell.length_b   1.000
_cell.length_c   1.000
_cell.angle_alpha   90.00
_cell.angle_beta   90.00
_cell.angle_gamma   90.00
#
_symmetry.space_group_name_H-M   'P 1'
#
loop_
_entity.id
_entity.type
_entity.pdbx_description
1 polymer ?
#
loop_
_entity_poly.entity_id
_entity_poly.type
_entity_poly.pdbx_seq_one_letter_code
_entity_poly.pdbx_strand_id
1 'polypeptide(L)'
;MTVSSLTHPPYAHELLIAQMAVQRAALVTKRVLASINAAAAATTTRITSLPPTLSPSSSDLETCASPISQYLHPSSSSSSSYFPPNAGQQQYISENDIDPPRRLSVAKPDASPVTVADLAAQALLVAALRACFPDDAVLGEEDASALREDPALAARVWELVDEVAAAATTPLDDDSEASEDCGLLGPLPRNLAEMMALIELGGDGAAAKEAIAAGRRVWTIDPIDGTSAYMQGGQYAISVALLDGGREVVGVLGCPNWRYEADLLAGEWRIWENVVDEGGMGLMLSAVRGQGATVRPMGRGCELLPGRRVDRGRGKPVALRDMHFVDSQKSPATLTEKVRELARMAGAAYRGTNIYSSHMRYAAVVLGGRECVQLRWPKPTKGPWSIWDHAGSQLIYTESGAGKVTDLFGKPIDFTAGSKLSNNRGLVTADESIHGEILAMVNRMRTAEA
;
A
#
# COMPACT_ATOMS: atom_id res chain seq x y z
N MET A 1 41.43 19.84 -21.07
CA MET A 1 40.29 18.93 -21.11
C MET A 1 39.58 19.06 -19.78
N THR A 2 38.49 19.82 -19.75
CA THR A 2 37.66 19.99 -18.56
C THR A 2 36.88 18.71 -18.35
N VAL A 3 37.12 18.03 -17.24
CA VAL A 3 36.31 16.89 -16.79
C VAL A 3 34.91 17.45 -16.54
N SER A 4 33.97 17.13 -17.43
CA SER A 4 32.53 17.36 -17.22
C SER A 4 32.15 16.60 -15.95
N SER A 5 31.88 17.31 -14.88
CA SER A 5 31.26 16.72 -13.69
C SER A 5 29.92 16.11 -14.13
N LEU A 6 29.84 14.80 -14.10
CA LEU A 6 28.56 14.08 -14.26
C LEU A 6 27.69 14.53 -13.09
N THR A 7 26.87 15.56 -13.30
CA THR A 7 25.84 15.95 -12.34
C THR A 7 24.80 14.84 -12.34
N HIS A 8 24.70 14.12 -11.21
CA HIS A 8 23.62 13.17 -11.01
C HIS A 8 22.25 13.88 -11.16
N PRO A 9 21.24 13.22 -11.73
CA PRO A 9 19.93 13.80 -11.82
C PRO A 9 19.40 14.15 -10.40
N PRO A 10 18.60 15.22 -10.25
CA PRO A 10 18.03 15.61 -8.96
C PRO A 10 17.34 14.42 -8.27
N TYR A 11 17.52 14.29 -6.96
CA TYR A 11 16.93 13.25 -6.10
C TYR A 11 17.33 11.81 -6.46
N ALA A 12 18.43 11.59 -7.18
CA ALA A 12 18.88 10.24 -7.55
C ALA A 12 19.26 9.41 -6.31
N HIS A 13 19.91 10.04 -5.34
CA HIS A 13 20.30 9.40 -4.08
C HIS A 13 19.07 9.08 -3.22
N GLU A 14 18.14 10.01 -3.10
CA GLU A 14 16.88 9.84 -2.38
C GLU A 14 16.06 8.69 -2.96
N LEU A 15 15.97 8.62 -4.30
CA LEU A 15 15.27 7.54 -4.98
C LEU A 15 15.94 6.18 -4.67
N LEU A 16 17.27 6.09 -4.78
CA LEU A 16 18.02 4.86 -4.52
C LEU A 16 17.76 4.35 -3.09
N ILE A 17 17.96 5.22 -2.10
CA ILE A 17 17.79 4.86 -0.68
C ILE A 17 16.34 4.43 -0.41
N ALA A 18 15.36 5.16 -0.92
CA ALA A 18 13.95 4.81 -0.74
C ALA A 18 13.59 3.46 -1.38
N GLN A 19 14.11 3.16 -2.58
CA GLN A 19 13.90 1.87 -3.25
C GLN A 19 14.49 0.71 -2.46
N MET A 20 15.73 0.84 -2.00
CA MET A 20 16.40 -0.19 -1.20
C MET A 20 15.71 -0.39 0.16
N ALA A 21 15.30 0.70 0.81
CA ALA A 21 14.57 0.64 2.07
C ALA A 21 13.21 -0.07 1.93
N VAL A 22 12.45 0.23 0.87
CA VAL A 22 11.18 -0.45 0.55
C VAL A 22 11.41 -1.94 0.26
N GLN A 23 12.44 -2.30 -0.50
CA GLN A 23 12.79 -3.70 -0.76
C GLN A 23 13.13 -4.45 0.54
N ARG A 24 13.92 -3.83 1.44
CA ARG A 24 14.23 -4.40 2.76
C ARG A 24 12.98 -4.57 3.63
N ALA A 25 12.09 -3.59 3.67
CA ALA A 25 10.83 -3.68 4.39
C ALA A 25 9.93 -4.80 3.82
N ALA A 26 9.90 -4.99 2.50
CA ALA A 26 9.15 -6.05 1.86
C ALA A 26 9.59 -7.46 2.29
N LEU A 27 10.86 -7.67 2.60
CA LEU A 27 11.35 -8.96 3.12
C LEU A 27 10.71 -9.30 4.46
N VAL A 28 10.60 -8.33 5.36
CA VAL A 28 9.97 -8.53 6.68
C VAL A 28 8.48 -8.79 6.53
N THR A 29 7.79 -7.98 5.76
CA THR A 29 6.34 -8.14 5.57
C THR A 29 6.00 -9.49 4.94
N LYS A 30 6.76 -9.95 3.95
CA LYS A 30 6.58 -11.29 3.33
C LYS A 30 6.87 -12.42 4.31
N ARG A 31 7.89 -12.29 5.19
CA ARG A 31 8.20 -13.28 6.22
C ARG A 31 7.07 -13.43 7.23
N VAL A 32 6.54 -12.32 7.73
CA VAL A 32 5.40 -12.34 8.66
C VAL A 32 4.16 -12.93 8.00
N LEU A 33 3.88 -12.55 6.75
CA LEU A 33 2.76 -13.10 5.98
C LEU A 33 2.86 -14.62 5.80
N ALA A 34 4.05 -15.13 5.50
CA ALA A 34 4.28 -16.58 5.42
C ALA A 34 3.99 -17.28 6.76
N SER A 35 4.33 -16.66 7.89
CA SER A 35 4.02 -17.18 9.23
C SER A 35 2.51 -17.17 9.52
N ILE A 36 1.79 -16.14 9.11
CA ILE A 36 0.32 -16.06 9.21
C ILE A 36 -0.33 -17.18 8.39
N ASN A 37 0.08 -17.35 7.13
CA ASN A 37 -0.46 -18.37 6.23
C ASN A 37 -0.18 -19.79 6.75
N ALA A 38 1.02 -20.05 7.28
CA ALA A 38 1.37 -21.34 7.87
C ALA A 38 0.53 -21.67 9.11
N ALA A 39 0.26 -20.69 9.96
CA ALA A 39 -0.59 -20.85 11.14
C ALA A 39 -2.05 -21.16 10.75
N ALA A 40 -2.57 -20.47 9.75
CA ALA A 40 -3.91 -20.70 9.20
C ALA A 40 -4.04 -22.12 8.59
N ALA A 41 -3.05 -22.56 7.82
CA ALA A 41 -3.03 -23.92 7.24
C ALA A 41 -2.99 -25.01 8.34
N ALA A 42 -2.17 -24.84 9.37
CA ALA A 42 -2.08 -25.78 10.48
C ALA A 42 -3.41 -25.89 11.27
N THR A 43 -4.13 -24.79 11.43
CA THR A 43 -5.44 -24.77 12.08
C THR A 43 -6.48 -25.52 11.25
N THR A 44 -6.50 -25.29 9.93
CA THR A 44 -7.41 -25.98 9.00
C THR A 44 -7.17 -27.49 9.02
N THR A 45 -5.90 -27.94 9.00
CA THR A 45 -5.54 -29.37 9.05
C THR A 45 -6.00 -30.00 10.37
N ARG A 46 -5.90 -29.27 11.47
CA ARG A 46 -6.32 -29.75 12.79
C ARG A 46 -7.83 -29.96 12.87
N ILE A 47 -8.61 -29.05 12.29
CA ILE A 47 -10.09 -29.18 12.24
C ILE A 47 -10.52 -30.34 11.38
N THR A 48 -9.89 -30.55 10.22
CA THR A 48 -10.23 -31.66 9.29
C THR A 48 -9.76 -33.03 9.78
N SER A 49 -8.81 -33.09 10.73
CA SER A 49 -8.31 -34.34 11.31
C SER A 49 -9.03 -34.76 12.59
N LEU A 50 -10.00 -34.00 13.08
CA LEU A 50 -10.81 -34.39 14.23
C LEU A 50 -11.72 -35.59 13.86
N PRO A 51 -11.88 -36.61 14.75
CA PRO A 51 -12.79 -37.72 14.54
C PRO A 51 -14.23 -37.19 14.40
N PRO A 52 -15.08 -37.84 13.59
CA PRO A 52 -16.46 -37.42 13.34
C PRO A 52 -17.32 -37.23 14.61
N THR A 53 -16.94 -37.87 15.72
CA THR A 53 -17.61 -37.79 17.02
C THR A 53 -17.24 -36.52 17.83
N LEU A 54 -16.23 -35.78 17.39
CA LEU A 54 -15.77 -34.54 18.02
C LEU A 54 -15.93 -33.32 17.12
N SER A 55 -16.57 -33.47 15.96
CA SER A 55 -16.91 -32.35 15.10
C SER A 55 -17.94 -31.46 15.81
N PRO A 56 -17.74 -30.15 15.88
CA PRO A 56 -18.72 -29.25 16.48
C PRO A 56 -20.06 -29.41 15.76
N SER A 57 -21.17 -29.44 16.51
CA SER A 57 -22.51 -29.47 15.95
C SER A 57 -22.77 -28.15 15.19
N SER A 58 -23.67 -28.18 14.22
CA SER A 58 -24.03 -26.98 13.44
C SER A 58 -24.51 -25.80 14.31
N SER A 59 -24.92 -26.06 15.58
CA SER A 59 -25.29 -25.06 16.57
C SER A 59 -24.05 -24.33 17.17
N ASP A 60 -22.86 -24.96 17.16
CA ASP A 60 -21.64 -24.37 17.72
C ASP A 60 -20.94 -23.41 16.74
N LEU A 61 -21.28 -23.50 15.44
CA LEU A 61 -20.76 -22.63 14.39
C LEU A 61 -21.48 -21.27 14.32
N GLU A 62 -22.72 -21.18 14.82
CA GLU A 62 -23.48 -19.92 14.82
C GLU A 62 -23.05 -18.94 15.93
N THR A 63 -22.41 -19.41 16.98
CA THR A 63 -21.97 -18.57 18.11
C THR A 63 -20.65 -17.85 17.90
N CYS A 64 -19.90 -18.19 16.85
CA CYS A 64 -18.61 -17.57 16.51
C CYS A 64 -18.69 -16.45 15.46
N ALA A 65 -19.89 -16.03 15.05
CA ALA A 65 -20.07 -14.94 14.10
C ALA A 65 -20.00 -13.58 14.81
N SER A 66 -18.99 -12.80 14.46
CA SER A 66 -18.86 -11.40 14.89
C SER A 66 -20.08 -10.54 14.50
N PRO A 67 -20.34 -9.42 15.20
CA PRO A 67 -21.51 -8.54 14.98
C PRO A 67 -21.61 -7.86 13.60
N ILE A 68 -20.69 -8.09 12.69
CA ILE A 68 -20.66 -7.50 11.34
C ILE A 68 -21.56 -8.25 10.35
N SER A 69 -22.10 -9.44 10.72
CA SER A 69 -22.93 -10.29 9.87
C SER A 69 -24.38 -9.80 9.66
N GLN A 70 -24.82 -8.73 10.32
CA GLN A 70 -26.24 -8.33 10.30
C GLN A 70 -26.69 -7.52 9.06
N TYR A 71 -25.83 -7.28 8.06
CA TYR A 71 -26.20 -6.45 6.90
C TYR A 71 -26.24 -7.17 5.55
N LEU A 72 -26.30 -8.49 5.52
CA LEU A 72 -26.40 -9.25 4.27
C LEU A 72 -27.64 -10.14 4.25
N HIS A 73 -28.76 -9.59 3.76
CA HIS A 73 -29.87 -10.39 3.25
C HIS A 73 -29.70 -10.63 1.75
N PRO A 74 -29.85 -11.87 1.25
CA PRO A 74 -29.73 -12.17 -0.16
C PRO A 74 -31.05 -11.95 -0.89
N SER A 75 -31.05 -11.14 -1.93
CA SER A 75 -32.09 -11.19 -2.96
C SER A 75 -31.55 -11.93 -4.19
N SER A 76 -32.25 -12.97 -4.54
CA SER A 76 -32.00 -13.87 -5.65
C SER A 76 -32.20 -13.20 -7.01
N SER A 77 -31.20 -13.33 -7.91
CA SER A 77 -31.47 -13.51 -9.34
C SER A 77 -30.23 -14.07 -10.05
N SER A 78 -30.45 -15.12 -10.80
CA SER A 78 -29.53 -15.92 -11.57
C SER A 78 -28.94 -15.16 -12.76
N SER A 79 -27.59 -15.15 -12.93
CA SER A 79 -26.96 -15.13 -14.24
C SER A 79 -25.55 -15.70 -14.14
N SER A 80 -25.31 -16.72 -14.95
CA SER A 80 -24.09 -17.48 -15.14
C SER A 80 -22.92 -16.59 -15.55
N SER A 81 -21.83 -16.59 -14.79
CA SER A 81 -20.53 -16.06 -15.23
C SER A 81 -19.43 -16.99 -14.72
N TYR A 82 -18.56 -17.34 -15.65
CA TYR A 82 -17.39 -18.20 -15.48
C TYR A 82 -16.52 -17.77 -14.29
N PHE A 83 -16.49 -18.61 -13.25
CA PHE A 83 -15.49 -18.59 -12.18
C PHE A 83 -14.69 -19.88 -12.26
N PRO A 84 -13.36 -19.84 -12.12
CA PRO A 84 -12.60 -21.07 -11.95
C PRO A 84 -13.02 -21.72 -10.63
N PRO A 85 -13.20 -23.04 -10.59
CA PRO A 85 -13.54 -23.76 -9.37
C PRO A 85 -12.30 -23.82 -8.46
N ASN A 86 -12.45 -23.39 -7.24
CA ASN A 86 -11.58 -23.45 -6.05
C ASN A 86 -11.05 -22.10 -5.54
N ALA A 87 -11.99 -21.24 -5.12
CA ALA A 87 -11.72 -20.29 -4.04
C ALA A 87 -12.36 -20.85 -2.77
N GLY A 88 -11.58 -21.57 -1.98
CA GLY A 88 -12.02 -22.02 -0.65
C GLY A 88 -12.43 -20.80 0.18
N GLN A 89 -13.58 -20.88 0.83
CA GLN A 89 -14.01 -19.89 1.81
C GLN A 89 -12.96 -19.85 2.94
N GLN A 90 -12.14 -18.79 2.95
CA GLN A 90 -11.29 -18.51 4.11
C GLN A 90 -12.20 -18.03 5.24
N GLN A 91 -12.33 -18.84 6.27
CA GLN A 91 -12.97 -18.42 7.51
C GLN A 91 -12.06 -17.43 8.25
N TYR A 92 -12.65 -16.35 8.73
CA TYR A 92 -11.96 -15.39 9.60
C TYR A 92 -11.57 -16.08 10.91
N ILE A 93 -10.29 -15.95 11.27
CA ILE A 93 -9.81 -16.35 12.60
C ILE A 93 -10.24 -15.24 13.56
N SER A 94 -11.00 -15.60 14.60
CA SER A 94 -11.37 -14.68 15.68
C SER A 94 -10.12 -14.32 16.50
N GLU A 95 -9.99 -13.06 16.91
CA GLU A 95 -8.87 -12.58 17.74
C GLU A 95 -8.74 -13.34 19.08
N ASN A 96 -9.80 -14.04 19.51
CA ASN A 96 -9.84 -14.77 20.78
C ASN A 96 -9.32 -16.20 20.69
N ASP A 97 -9.08 -16.74 19.49
CA ASP A 97 -8.62 -18.13 19.29
C ASP A 97 -7.11 -18.26 19.10
N ILE A 98 -6.37 -17.16 19.19
CA ILE A 98 -4.90 -17.16 19.08
C ILE A 98 -4.32 -17.20 20.49
N ASP A 99 -3.56 -18.25 20.78
CA ASP A 99 -2.80 -18.43 22.01
C ASP A 99 -2.04 -17.13 22.37
N PRO A 100 -2.07 -16.64 23.64
CA PRO A 100 -1.50 -15.36 24.05
C PRO A 100 -0.07 -15.04 23.58
N PRO A 101 0.83 -16.04 23.36
CA PRO A 101 2.16 -15.75 22.82
C PRO A 101 2.20 -15.39 21.33
N ARG A 102 1.06 -15.43 20.60
CA ARG A 102 1.00 -15.27 19.14
C ARG A 102 0.15 -14.09 18.67
N ARG A 103 -0.06 -13.09 19.49
CA ARG A 103 -0.75 -11.88 19.04
C ARG A 103 0.07 -11.19 17.95
N LEU A 104 -0.39 -11.27 16.68
CA LEU A 104 0.26 -10.69 15.52
C LEU A 104 -0.31 -9.31 15.16
N SER A 105 -1.42 -8.90 15.77
CA SER A 105 -2.07 -7.61 15.50
C SER A 105 -2.76 -7.02 16.71
N VAL A 106 -2.90 -5.69 16.72
CA VAL A 106 -3.65 -4.89 17.70
C VAL A 106 -4.58 -3.97 16.94
N ALA A 107 -5.75 -3.64 17.50
CA ALA A 107 -6.66 -2.66 16.91
C ALA A 107 -6.25 -1.24 17.34
N LYS A 108 -6.16 -0.31 16.37
CA LYS A 108 -5.96 1.13 16.63
C LYS A 108 -7.26 1.77 17.17
N PRO A 109 -7.21 3.01 17.70
CA PRO A 109 -8.40 3.73 18.18
C PRO A 109 -9.49 3.92 17.12
N ASP A 110 -9.15 3.92 15.84
CA ASP A 110 -10.09 4.00 14.72
C ASP A 110 -10.61 2.63 14.25
N ALA A 111 -10.30 1.56 15.00
CA ALA A 111 -10.60 0.17 14.72
C ALA A 111 -9.88 -0.42 13.48
N SER A 112 -8.84 0.23 12.94
CA SER A 112 -7.96 -0.38 11.97
C SER A 112 -6.94 -1.31 12.67
N PRO A 113 -6.52 -2.43 12.03
CA PRO A 113 -5.50 -3.29 12.60
C PRO A 113 -4.10 -2.71 12.39
N VAL A 114 -3.20 -2.95 13.34
CA VAL A 114 -1.76 -2.82 13.16
C VAL A 114 -1.12 -4.16 13.46
N THR A 115 -0.17 -4.59 12.65
CA THR A 115 0.53 -5.86 12.84
C THR A 115 1.97 -5.63 13.26
N VAL A 116 2.62 -6.69 13.76
CA VAL A 116 4.07 -6.69 14.02
C VAL A 116 4.86 -6.33 12.76
N ALA A 117 4.31 -6.63 11.57
CA ALA A 117 4.95 -6.31 10.30
C ALA A 117 4.93 -4.83 9.98
N ASP A 118 3.82 -4.12 10.27
CA ASP A 118 3.71 -2.66 10.08
C ASP A 118 4.79 -1.94 10.90
N LEU A 119 4.88 -2.28 12.19
CA LEU A 119 5.82 -1.66 13.12
C LEU A 119 7.28 -1.98 12.77
N ALA A 120 7.59 -3.24 12.41
CA ALA A 120 8.92 -3.64 12.00
C ALA A 120 9.32 -2.97 10.67
N ALA A 121 8.42 -2.92 9.69
CA ALA A 121 8.66 -2.25 8.42
C ALA A 121 8.89 -0.75 8.62
N GLN A 122 8.08 -0.08 9.45
CA GLN A 122 8.31 1.34 9.75
C GLN A 122 9.66 1.58 10.42
N ALA A 123 10.05 0.77 11.40
CA ALA A 123 11.36 0.89 12.04
C ALA A 123 12.52 0.82 11.03
N LEU A 124 12.46 -0.13 10.10
CA LEU A 124 13.48 -0.33 9.07
C LEU A 124 13.51 0.83 8.05
N LEU A 125 12.35 1.32 7.64
CA LEU A 125 12.23 2.45 6.72
C LEU A 125 12.77 3.73 7.36
N VAL A 126 12.34 4.04 8.59
CA VAL A 126 12.81 5.22 9.31
C VAL A 126 14.31 5.14 9.61
N ALA A 127 14.85 3.97 9.96
CA ALA A 127 16.27 3.77 10.19
C ALA A 127 17.09 4.18 8.95
N ALA A 128 16.73 3.70 7.77
CA ALA A 128 17.41 4.02 6.52
C ALA A 128 17.32 5.51 6.18
N LEU A 129 16.15 6.10 6.27
CA LEU A 129 15.92 7.50 5.93
C LEU A 129 16.69 8.43 6.89
N ARG A 130 16.66 8.15 8.20
CA ARG A 130 17.37 8.95 9.21
C ARG A 130 18.88 8.82 9.11
N ALA A 131 19.39 7.64 8.73
CA ALA A 131 20.83 7.46 8.53
C ALA A 131 21.36 8.25 7.33
N CYS A 132 20.59 8.29 6.23
CA CYS A 132 21.00 8.95 4.98
C CYS A 132 20.60 10.43 4.92
N PHE A 133 19.51 10.82 5.56
CA PHE A 133 18.92 12.17 5.53
C PHE A 133 18.57 12.65 6.95
N PRO A 134 19.59 12.91 7.79
CA PRO A 134 19.38 13.21 9.22
C PRO A 134 18.62 14.51 9.48
N ASP A 135 18.62 15.45 8.54
CA ASP A 135 17.95 16.75 8.66
C ASP A 135 16.49 16.74 8.16
N ASP A 136 16.07 15.69 7.44
CA ASP A 136 14.72 15.57 6.93
C ASP A 136 13.76 15.12 8.06
N ALA A 137 12.55 15.66 8.07
CA ALA A 137 11.50 15.17 8.93
C ALA A 137 10.89 13.85 8.37
N VAL A 138 10.33 13.04 9.26
CA VAL A 138 9.65 11.79 8.87
C VAL A 138 8.23 11.83 9.41
N LEU A 139 7.28 11.37 8.62
CA LEU A 139 5.87 11.18 8.97
C LEU A 139 5.43 9.79 8.52
N GLY A 140 5.19 8.89 9.46
CA GLY A 140 4.69 7.54 9.23
C GLY A 140 3.24 7.39 9.68
N GLU A 141 2.65 6.28 9.32
CA GLU A 141 1.32 5.90 9.80
C GLU A 141 1.33 5.44 11.26
N GLU A 142 2.41 4.75 11.68
CA GLU A 142 2.50 4.07 12.96
C GLU A 142 3.25 4.90 14.01
N ASP A 143 2.87 4.70 15.28
CA ASP A 143 3.58 5.21 16.45
C ASP A 143 3.96 4.06 17.40
N ALA A 144 4.72 4.35 18.45
CA ALA A 144 5.19 3.34 19.40
C ALA A 144 4.25 3.14 20.60
N SER A 145 3.03 3.68 20.61
CA SER A 145 2.12 3.60 21.77
C SER A 145 1.75 2.16 22.11
N ALA A 146 1.35 1.37 21.12
CA ALA A 146 1.03 -0.05 21.32
C ALA A 146 2.22 -0.86 21.88
N LEU A 147 3.45 -0.53 21.48
CA LEU A 147 4.65 -1.20 22.00
C LEU A 147 4.97 -0.82 23.44
N ARG A 148 4.63 0.39 23.85
CA ARG A 148 4.78 0.82 25.26
C ARG A 148 3.80 0.12 26.18
N GLU A 149 2.60 -0.18 25.68
CA GLU A 149 1.52 -0.82 26.41
C GLU A 149 1.69 -2.35 26.49
N ASP A 150 2.30 -2.97 25.47
CA ASP A 150 2.49 -4.42 25.37
C ASP A 150 3.97 -4.78 25.14
N PRO A 151 4.72 -5.11 26.24
CA PRO A 151 6.11 -5.53 26.15
C PRO A 151 6.34 -6.82 25.33
N ALA A 152 5.35 -7.72 25.25
CA ALA A 152 5.47 -8.94 24.47
C ALA A 152 5.37 -8.62 22.97
N LEU A 153 4.48 -7.70 22.58
CA LEU A 153 4.42 -7.16 21.23
C LEU A 153 5.73 -6.47 20.86
N ALA A 154 6.27 -5.63 21.76
CA ALA A 154 7.53 -4.94 21.55
C ALA A 154 8.71 -5.91 21.35
N ALA A 155 8.81 -6.96 22.14
CA ALA A 155 9.81 -8.01 21.99
C ALA A 155 9.68 -8.72 20.63
N ARG A 156 8.45 -9.02 20.21
CA ARG A 156 8.19 -9.69 18.93
C ARG A 156 8.56 -8.82 17.72
N VAL A 157 8.26 -7.53 17.76
CA VAL A 157 8.70 -6.59 16.71
C VAL A 157 10.22 -6.49 16.68
N TRP A 158 10.85 -6.44 17.84
CA TRP A 158 12.31 -6.41 17.96
C TRP A 158 12.96 -7.66 17.35
N GLU A 159 12.46 -8.86 17.65
CA GLU A 159 12.96 -10.11 17.04
C GLU A 159 12.98 -10.04 15.52
N LEU A 160 11.92 -9.52 14.89
CA LEU A 160 11.83 -9.37 13.43
C LEU A 160 12.88 -8.38 12.87
N VAL A 161 13.12 -7.29 13.56
CA VAL A 161 14.10 -6.28 13.16
C VAL A 161 15.52 -6.80 13.35
N ASP A 162 15.79 -7.49 14.46
CA ASP A 162 17.10 -8.07 14.79
C ASP A 162 17.47 -9.21 13.81
N GLU A 163 16.50 -10.04 13.41
CA GLU A 163 16.70 -11.06 12.38
C GLU A 163 17.14 -10.47 11.03
N VAL A 164 16.62 -9.30 10.66
CA VAL A 164 17.06 -8.60 9.44
C VAL A 164 18.47 -8.06 9.60
N ALA A 165 18.81 -7.55 10.80
CA ALA A 165 20.15 -7.08 11.09
C ALA A 165 21.16 -8.24 11.03
N ALA A 166 20.83 -9.39 11.60
CA ALA A 166 21.65 -10.58 11.54
C ALA A 166 21.86 -11.09 10.11
N ALA A 167 20.80 -11.12 9.32
CA ALA A 167 20.88 -11.54 7.91
C ALA A 167 21.74 -10.61 7.04
N ALA A 168 21.74 -9.31 7.34
CA ALA A 168 22.56 -8.33 6.63
C ALA A 168 24.07 -8.45 6.94
N THR A 169 24.43 -9.10 8.05
CA THR A 169 25.83 -9.30 8.49
C THR A 169 26.40 -10.68 8.18
N THR A 170 25.55 -11.63 7.78
CA THR A 170 25.99 -12.99 7.44
C THR A 170 26.55 -12.98 6.02
N PRO A 171 27.81 -13.36 5.78
CA PRO A 171 28.33 -13.56 4.44
C PRO A 171 27.46 -14.64 3.75
N LEU A 172 26.90 -14.33 2.61
CA LEU A 172 26.39 -15.32 1.69
C LEU A 172 27.60 -16.12 1.22
N ASP A 173 27.43 -17.46 1.04
CA ASP A 173 28.50 -18.41 0.69
C ASP A 173 29.59 -17.84 -0.21
N ASP A 174 30.81 -18.35 -0.05
CA ASP A 174 32.14 -17.88 -0.46
C ASP A 174 32.29 -17.37 -1.93
N ASP A 175 31.25 -17.47 -2.76
CA ASP A 175 31.25 -17.05 -4.16
C ASP A 175 30.29 -15.87 -4.49
N SER A 176 29.55 -15.34 -3.53
CA SER A 176 28.74 -14.13 -3.73
C SER A 176 29.46 -12.94 -3.11
N GLU A 177 29.95 -12.02 -3.91
CA GLU A 177 30.39 -10.70 -3.46
C GLU A 177 29.28 -10.12 -2.58
N ALA A 178 29.56 -9.94 -1.28
CA ALA A 178 28.64 -9.26 -0.38
C ALA A 178 28.32 -7.91 -1.01
N SER A 179 27.09 -7.70 -1.46
CA SER A 179 26.75 -6.52 -2.22
C SER A 179 27.01 -5.30 -1.34
N GLU A 180 27.96 -4.45 -1.74
CA GLU A 180 28.32 -3.20 -1.06
C GLU A 180 27.09 -2.30 -0.82
N ASP A 181 26.03 -2.52 -1.59
CA ASP A 181 24.76 -1.79 -1.53
C ASP A 181 24.04 -1.90 -0.18
N CYS A 182 24.16 -3.02 0.56
CA CYS A 182 23.54 -3.14 1.88
C CYS A 182 24.03 -2.09 2.89
N GLY A 183 25.30 -1.66 2.76
CA GLY A 183 25.90 -0.63 3.60
C GLY A 183 25.34 0.78 3.36
N LEU A 184 24.75 1.04 2.21
CA LEU A 184 24.19 2.35 1.85
C LEU A 184 22.98 2.76 2.71
N LEU A 185 22.23 1.81 3.25
CA LEU A 185 21.05 2.09 4.10
C LEU A 185 21.44 2.50 5.54
N GLY A 186 22.72 2.54 5.86
CA GLY A 186 23.20 2.87 7.20
C GLY A 186 22.87 1.80 8.25
N PRO A 187 23.18 2.07 9.53
CA PRO A 187 23.02 1.12 10.61
C PRO A 187 21.57 0.87 10.95
N LEU A 188 21.26 -0.37 11.33
CA LEU A 188 19.99 -0.76 11.92
C LEU A 188 19.96 -0.45 13.42
N PRO A 189 18.79 -0.35 14.06
CA PRO A 189 18.68 -0.17 15.50
C PRO A 189 19.36 -1.34 16.22
N ARG A 190 20.08 -1.03 17.30
CA ARG A 190 20.91 -1.98 18.05
C ARG A 190 20.19 -2.61 19.23
N ASN A 191 19.04 -2.10 19.59
CA ASN A 191 18.21 -2.56 20.71
C ASN A 191 16.75 -2.08 20.57
N LEU A 192 15.90 -2.66 21.39
CA LEU A 192 14.47 -2.36 21.47
C LEU A 192 14.18 -0.86 21.63
N ALA A 193 14.95 -0.17 22.48
CA ALA A 193 14.70 1.25 22.75
C ALA A 193 14.98 2.13 21.52
N GLU A 194 16.05 1.85 20.79
CA GLU A 194 16.35 2.54 19.53
C GLU A 194 15.28 2.24 18.47
N MET A 195 14.82 1.01 18.35
CA MET A 195 13.73 0.64 17.45
C MET A 195 12.45 1.43 17.76
N MET A 196 12.04 1.47 19.04
CA MET A 196 10.86 2.21 19.47
C MET A 196 11.00 3.72 19.21
N ALA A 197 12.19 4.27 19.41
CA ALA A 197 12.45 5.68 19.11
C ALA A 197 12.34 6.00 17.61
N LEU A 198 12.77 5.08 16.74
CA LEU A 198 12.61 5.24 15.29
C LEU A 198 11.14 5.18 14.87
N ILE A 199 10.34 4.25 15.42
CA ILE A 199 8.90 4.19 15.13
C ILE A 199 8.22 5.47 15.58
N GLU A 200 8.54 5.97 16.77
CA GLU A 200 7.98 7.20 17.33
C GLU A 200 8.28 8.44 16.48
N LEU A 201 9.48 8.52 15.87
CA LEU A 201 9.81 9.60 14.93
C LEU A 201 8.84 9.67 13.74
N GLY A 202 8.36 8.53 13.24
CA GLY A 202 7.32 8.47 12.23
C GLY A 202 5.96 8.94 12.76
N GLY A 203 5.63 8.59 14.00
CA GLY A 203 4.38 8.96 14.67
C GLY A 203 4.29 10.43 15.12
N ASP A 204 5.40 11.18 15.14
CA ASP A 204 5.40 12.61 15.54
C ASP A 204 4.82 13.51 14.44
N GLY A 205 3.51 13.45 14.30
CA GLY A 205 2.78 14.31 13.35
C GLY A 205 2.95 15.81 13.59
N ALA A 206 3.36 16.26 14.79
CA ALA A 206 3.54 17.67 15.10
C ALA A 206 4.81 18.22 14.45
N ALA A 207 5.95 17.51 14.60
CA ALA A 207 7.21 17.90 13.98
C ALA A 207 7.12 17.86 12.44
N ALA A 208 6.47 16.85 11.87
CA ALA A 208 6.24 16.75 10.44
C ALA A 208 5.35 17.88 9.92
N LYS A 209 4.28 18.24 10.65
CA LYS A 209 3.39 19.36 10.30
C LYS A 209 4.13 20.69 10.29
N GLU A 210 4.99 20.93 11.28
CA GLU A 210 5.84 22.11 11.32
C GLU A 210 6.81 22.15 10.14
N ALA A 211 7.45 21.01 9.82
CA ALA A 211 8.37 20.91 8.68
C ALA A 211 7.65 21.19 7.35
N ILE A 212 6.46 20.63 7.14
CA ILE A 212 5.62 20.87 5.95
C ILE A 212 5.27 22.36 5.86
N ALA A 213 4.80 22.96 6.95
CA ALA A 213 4.43 24.38 6.98
C ALA A 213 5.62 25.32 6.71
N ALA A 214 6.83 24.91 7.12
CA ALA A 214 8.07 25.62 6.85
C ALA A 214 8.66 25.36 5.45
N GLY A 215 8.01 24.54 4.62
CA GLY A 215 8.51 24.14 3.31
C GLY A 215 9.78 23.28 3.36
N ARG A 216 10.04 22.63 4.49
CA ARG A 216 11.18 21.71 4.66
C ARG A 216 10.88 20.34 4.05
N ARG A 217 11.93 19.56 3.85
CA ARG A 217 11.82 18.18 3.34
C ARG A 217 11.18 17.26 4.38
N VAL A 218 10.24 16.44 3.93
CA VAL A 218 9.53 15.49 4.78
C VAL A 218 9.33 14.16 4.03
N TRP A 219 9.80 13.09 4.62
CA TRP A 219 9.49 11.74 4.15
C TRP A 219 8.14 11.28 4.72
N THR A 220 7.25 10.80 3.86
CA THR A 220 5.99 10.19 4.27
C THR A 220 6.06 8.69 4.06
N ILE A 221 5.59 7.91 5.04
CA ILE A 221 5.70 6.45 5.07
C ILE A 221 4.36 5.82 5.38
N ASP A 222 3.98 4.83 4.57
CA ASP A 222 2.93 3.86 4.91
C ASP A 222 3.58 2.48 4.84
N PRO A 223 3.82 1.83 6.00
CA PRO A 223 4.55 0.56 6.06
C PRO A 223 3.77 -0.61 5.47
N ILE A 224 2.44 -0.63 5.61
CA ILE A 224 1.53 -1.62 5.00
C ILE A 224 0.18 -0.98 4.70
N ASP A 225 0.03 -0.33 3.55
CA ASP A 225 -1.30 0.09 3.09
C ASP A 225 -2.14 -1.13 2.71
N GLY A 226 -3.27 -1.23 3.36
CA GLY A 226 -4.16 -2.37 3.21
C GLY A 226 -3.93 -3.48 4.23
N THR A 227 -3.59 -3.14 5.48
CA THR A 227 -3.31 -4.09 6.58
C THR A 227 -4.39 -5.17 6.72
N SER A 228 -5.67 -4.82 6.56
CA SER A 228 -6.77 -5.78 6.60
C SER A 228 -6.73 -6.82 5.46
N ALA A 229 -6.32 -6.43 4.25
CA ALA A 229 -6.10 -7.35 3.13
C ALA A 229 -4.83 -8.16 3.33
N TYR A 230 -3.77 -7.53 3.82
CA TYR A 230 -2.51 -8.17 4.20
C TYR A 230 -2.72 -9.34 5.17
N MET A 231 -3.49 -9.13 6.24
CA MET A 231 -3.81 -10.18 7.21
C MET A 231 -4.58 -11.37 6.61
N GLN A 232 -5.24 -11.16 5.47
CA GLN A 232 -5.96 -12.19 4.72
C GLN A 232 -5.13 -12.79 3.58
N GLY A 233 -3.85 -12.43 3.48
CA GLY A 233 -2.97 -12.88 2.40
C GLY A 233 -3.21 -12.19 1.06
N GLY A 234 -3.99 -11.09 1.04
CA GLY A 234 -4.33 -10.34 -0.17
C GLY A 234 -3.26 -9.33 -0.60
N GLN A 235 -3.68 -8.41 -1.46
CA GLN A 235 -2.81 -7.37 -1.99
C GLN A 235 -2.56 -6.26 -0.96
N TYR A 236 -1.31 -5.82 -0.83
CA TYR A 236 -0.90 -4.70 0.01
C TYR A 236 0.28 -3.96 -0.61
N ALA A 237 0.56 -2.76 -0.09
CA ALA A 237 1.68 -1.96 -0.56
C ALA A 237 2.49 -1.38 0.59
N ILE A 238 3.77 -1.10 0.30
CA ILE A 238 4.69 -0.33 1.16
C ILE A 238 4.98 0.96 0.41
N SER A 239 4.70 2.12 1.01
CA SER A 239 4.85 3.41 0.36
C SER A 239 5.83 4.31 1.08
N VAL A 240 6.74 4.91 0.30
CA VAL A 240 7.65 5.96 0.76
C VAL A 240 7.60 7.11 -0.24
N ALA A 241 7.44 8.34 0.24
CA ALA A 241 7.52 9.52 -0.61
C ALA A 241 8.29 10.65 0.08
N LEU A 242 9.02 11.43 -0.71
CA LEU A 242 9.65 12.68 -0.27
C LEU A 242 8.81 13.87 -0.74
N LEU A 243 8.43 14.69 0.22
CA LEU A 243 7.90 16.03 -0.02
C LEU A 243 9.02 17.04 0.14
N ASP A 244 9.17 17.96 -0.83
CA ASP A 244 10.09 19.08 -0.78
C ASP A 244 9.33 20.36 -1.17
N GLY A 245 9.33 21.36 -0.30
CA GLY A 245 8.51 22.56 -0.48
C GLY A 245 7.00 22.26 -0.58
N GLY A 246 6.52 21.22 0.10
CA GLY A 246 5.12 20.79 0.07
C GLY A 246 4.69 20.07 -1.22
N ARG A 247 5.65 19.66 -2.05
CA ARG A 247 5.40 18.92 -3.30
C ARG A 247 6.08 17.55 -3.24
N GLU A 248 5.40 16.54 -3.71
CA GLU A 248 5.98 15.21 -3.86
C GLU A 248 7.06 15.22 -4.96
N VAL A 249 8.29 14.85 -4.61
CA VAL A 249 9.45 14.86 -5.52
C VAL A 249 10.02 13.48 -5.78
N VAL A 250 9.91 12.56 -4.81
CA VAL A 250 10.24 11.14 -4.94
C VAL A 250 9.04 10.32 -4.46
N GLY A 251 8.71 9.26 -5.17
CA GLY A 251 7.72 8.27 -4.77
C GLY A 251 8.22 6.87 -5.07
N VAL A 252 8.09 5.99 -4.08
CA VAL A 252 8.42 4.56 -4.20
C VAL A 252 7.28 3.75 -3.61
N LEU A 253 6.83 2.75 -4.36
CA LEU A 253 5.74 1.87 -3.99
C LEU A 253 6.16 0.42 -4.20
N GLY A 254 6.38 -0.31 -3.12
CA GLY A 254 6.55 -1.76 -3.15
C GLY A 254 5.19 -2.45 -3.14
N CYS A 255 4.99 -3.41 -4.03
CA CYS A 255 3.79 -4.23 -4.14
C CYS A 255 4.18 -5.71 -3.99
N PRO A 256 4.46 -6.20 -2.75
CA PRO A 256 5.13 -7.49 -2.57
C PRO A 256 4.31 -8.70 -2.98
N ASN A 257 2.99 -8.59 -3.00
CA ASN A 257 2.07 -9.64 -3.43
C ASN A 257 1.61 -9.50 -4.88
N TRP A 258 2.08 -8.48 -5.61
CA TRP A 258 1.74 -8.38 -7.03
C TRP A 258 2.50 -9.43 -7.82
N ARG A 259 1.79 -10.33 -8.48
CA ARG A 259 2.40 -11.33 -9.36
C ARG A 259 3.02 -10.64 -10.58
N TYR A 260 4.35 -10.65 -10.64
CA TYR A 260 5.09 -10.07 -11.74
C TYR A 260 5.06 -11.00 -12.96
N GLU A 261 4.59 -10.49 -14.08
CA GLU A 261 4.58 -11.17 -15.37
C GLU A 261 5.43 -10.37 -16.35
N ALA A 262 6.65 -10.82 -16.61
CA ALA A 262 7.66 -10.07 -17.37
C ALA A 262 7.23 -9.76 -18.81
N ASP A 263 6.39 -10.61 -19.40
CA ASP A 263 5.99 -10.54 -20.81
C ASP A 263 4.84 -9.56 -21.06
N LEU A 264 4.14 -9.10 -20.01
CA LEU A 264 3.06 -8.15 -20.15
C LEU A 264 3.59 -6.73 -20.35
N LEU A 265 2.99 -6.02 -21.28
CA LEU A 265 3.22 -4.60 -21.49
C LEU A 265 2.43 -3.77 -20.47
N ALA A 266 2.94 -2.56 -20.18
CA ALA A 266 2.14 -1.60 -19.42
C ALA A 266 0.83 -1.32 -20.15
N GLY A 267 -0.28 -1.36 -19.41
CA GLY A 267 -1.64 -1.23 -19.98
C GLY A 267 -2.40 -2.57 -20.09
N GLU A 268 -1.71 -3.69 -19.96
CA GLU A 268 -2.32 -5.02 -20.02
C GLU A 268 -2.43 -5.67 -18.62
N TRP A 269 -1.78 -5.10 -17.62
CA TRP A 269 -1.69 -5.66 -16.30
C TRP A 269 -3.00 -5.46 -15.55
N ARG A 270 -3.60 -6.57 -15.16
CA ARG A 270 -4.77 -6.59 -14.27
C ARG A 270 -4.38 -7.22 -12.97
N ILE A 271 -4.85 -6.64 -11.88
CA ILE A 271 -4.63 -7.12 -10.52
C ILE A 271 -5.94 -7.62 -9.93
N TRP A 272 -5.84 -8.67 -9.16
CA TRP A 272 -6.94 -9.25 -8.41
C TRP A 272 -6.53 -9.34 -6.95
N GLU A 273 -7.44 -8.98 -6.02
CA GLU A 273 -7.16 -8.94 -4.59
C GLU A 273 -6.52 -10.25 -4.06
N ASN A 274 -6.97 -11.40 -4.56
CA ASN A 274 -6.60 -12.72 -4.06
C ASN A 274 -5.61 -13.46 -4.96
N VAL A 275 -5.14 -12.86 -6.06
CA VAL A 275 -4.11 -13.46 -6.91
C VAL A 275 -2.76 -12.88 -6.51
N VAL A 276 -2.01 -13.67 -5.75
CA VAL A 276 -0.80 -13.20 -5.08
C VAL A 276 0.45 -13.93 -5.56
N ASP A 277 1.59 -13.26 -5.45
CA ASP A 277 2.92 -13.82 -5.64
C ASP A 277 3.41 -14.46 -4.34
N GLU A 278 3.06 -15.73 -4.12
CA GLU A 278 3.42 -16.43 -2.88
C GLU A 278 4.93 -16.65 -2.75
N GLY A 279 5.59 -17.00 -3.84
CA GLY A 279 7.01 -17.38 -3.87
C GLY A 279 7.98 -16.24 -4.18
N GLY A 280 7.52 -15.17 -4.79
CA GLY A 280 8.34 -14.04 -5.19
C GLY A 280 8.25 -12.85 -4.22
N MET A 281 8.82 -11.74 -4.66
CA MET A 281 8.84 -10.48 -3.93
C MET A 281 7.96 -9.41 -4.58
N GLY A 282 7.21 -9.77 -5.63
CA GLY A 282 6.37 -8.83 -6.34
C GLY A 282 7.14 -7.79 -7.14
N LEU A 283 6.58 -6.60 -7.24
CA LEU A 283 7.17 -5.50 -8.01
C LEU A 283 7.25 -4.20 -7.22
N MET A 284 8.10 -3.29 -7.71
CA MET A 284 8.25 -1.94 -7.21
C MET A 284 7.98 -0.94 -8.33
N LEU A 285 7.15 0.05 -8.04
CA LEU A 285 6.95 1.25 -8.86
C LEU A 285 7.69 2.41 -8.21
N SER A 286 8.27 3.29 -9.02
CA SER A 286 8.93 4.48 -8.48
C SER A 286 8.95 5.61 -9.48
N ALA A 287 9.06 6.84 -8.98
CA ALA A 287 9.17 8.04 -9.79
C ALA A 287 9.96 9.13 -9.09
N VAL A 288 10.59 9.98 -9.89
CA VAL A 288 11.10 11.30 -9.49
C VAL A 288 10.41 12.34 -10.35
N ARG A 289 10.00 13.43 -9.73
CA ARG A 289 9.30 14.53 -10.42
C ARG A 289 10.10 15.02 -11.63
N GLY A 290 9.45 15.04 -12.80
CA GLY A 290 10.01 15.45 -14.08
C GLY A 290 10.93 14.40 -14.73
N GLN A 291 11.07 13.19 -14.18
CA GLN A 291 11.98 12.17 -14.72
C GLN A 291 11.23 10.91 -15.21
N GLY A 292 9.90 10.85 -15.00
CA GLY A 292 9.06 9.73 -15.35
C GLY A 292 9.03 8.64 -14.29
N ALA A 293 8.23 7.59 -14.54
CA ALA A 293 8.04 6.47 -13.64
C ALA A 293 8.72 5.19 -14.17
N THR A 294 9.10 4.31 -13.25
CA THR A 294 9.70 3.00 -13.55
C THR A 294 8.99 1.89 -12.78
N VAL A 295 9.01 0.69 -13.34
CA VAL A 295 8.61 -0.54 -12.68
C VAL A 295 9.74 -1.56 -12.73
N ARG A 296 9.97 -2.27 -11.63
CA ARG A 296 10.97 -3.34 -11.54
C ARG A 296 10.46 -4.48 -10.66
N PRO A 297 10.92 -5.73 -10.87
CA PRO A 297 10.75 -6.77 -9.88
C PRO A 297 11.53 -6.44 -8.62
N MET A 298 11.07 -6.86 -7.46
CA MET A 298 11.84 -6.78 -6.20
C MET A 298 12.63 -8.08 -6.00
N GLY A 299 13.87 -7.93 -5.51
CA GLY A 299 14.75 -9.03 -5.15
C GLY A 299 14.69 -9.37 -3.66
N ARG A 300 15.35 -10.47 -3.28
CA ARG A 300 15.53 -10.87 -1.85
C ARG A 300 16.80 -10.29 -1.23
N GLY A 301 17.73 -9.79 -2.05
CA GLY A 301 18.96 -9.14 -1.61
C GLY A 301 18.82 -7.62 -1.53
N CYS A 302 19.97 -6.95 -1.39
CA CYS A 302 20.05 -5.49 -1.36
C CYS A 302 20.08 -4.88 -2.75
N GLU A 303 20.54 -5.63 -3.75
CA GLU A 303 20.63 -5.18 -5.13
C GLU A 303 19.23 -4.90 -5.73
N LEU A 304 19.12 -3.79 -6.43
CA LEU A 304 17.92 -3.44 -7.18
C LEU A 304 17.94 -4.07 -8.55
N LEU A 305 17.02 -4.95 -8.84
CA LEU A 305 16.88 -5.58 -10.15
C LEU A 305 16.61 -4.53 -11.23
N PRO A 306 16.96 -4.79 -12.51
CA PRO A 306 16.76 -3.86 -13.60
C PRO A 306 15.29 -3.41 -13.72
N GLY A 307 15.09 -2.10 -13.84
CA GLY A 307 13.77 -1.49 -14.02
C GLY A 307 13.52 -1.15 -15.48
N ARG A 308 12.24 -1.06 -15.84
CA ARG A 308 11.80 -0.52 -17.13
C ARG A 308 10.94 0.72 -16.90
N ARG A 309 11.00 1.65 -17.84
CA ARG A 309 10.15 2.84 -17.82
C ARG A 309 8.68 2.44 -17.99
N VAL A 310 7.83 3.05 -17.19
CA VAL A 310 6.38 2.99 -17.41
C VAL A 310 6.04 4.17 -18.32
N ASP A 311 5.68 3.87 -19.55
CA ASP A 311 5.20 4.87 -20.51
C ASP A 311 3.82 4.43 -20.98
N ARG A 312 2.79 5.16 -20.57
CA ARG A 312 1.41 4.88 -21.00
C ARG A 312 1.12 5.43 -22.40
N GLY A 313 2.11 6.06 -23.00
CA GLY A 313 2.09 6.51 -24.38
C GLY A 313 1.02 7.57 -24.69
N ARG A 314 1.22 8.29 -25.81
CA ARG A 314 0.19 9.10 -26.43
C ARG A 314 -0.64 8.21 -27.35
N GLY A 315 -1.64 7.53 -26.80
CA GLY A 315 -2.58 6.71 -27.57
C GLY A 315 -3.79 7.52 -28.06
N LYS A 316 -4.75 6.84 -28.67
CA LYS A 316 -6.06 7.42 -28.99
C LYS A 316 -6.76 7.88 -27.70
N PRO A 317 -7.57 8.95 -27.75
CA PRO A 317 -8.41 9.35 -26.61
C PRO A 317 -9.22 8.18 -26.10
N VAL A 318 -9.35 8.08 -24.78
CA VAL A 318 -10.20 7.09 -24.13
C VAL A 318 -11.66 7.51 -24.31
N ALA A 319 -12.56 6.60 -24.63
CA ALA A 319 -13.98 6.90 -24.61
C ALA A 319 -14.55 6.65 -23.22
N LEU A 320 -15.45 7.49 -22.74
CA LEU A 320 -16.06 7.37 -21.41
C LEU A 320 -16.72 6.00 -21.17
N ARG A 321 -17.34 5.41 -22.21
CA ARG A 321 -17.98 4.09 -22.13
C ARG A 321 -16.98 2.94 -21.91
N ASP A 322 -15.70 3.18 -22.24
CA ASP A 322 -14.65 2.17 -22.12
C ASP A 322 -13.92 2.27 -20.77
N MET A 323 -14.35 3.16 -19.87
CA MET A 323 -13.75 3.29 -18.54
C MET A 323 -13.79 1.97 -17.76
N HIS A 324 -12.62 1.62 -17.18
CA HIS A 324 -12.45 0.50 -16.27
C HIS A 324 -12.25 1.04 -14.85
N PHE A 325 -13.20 0.83 -13.97
CA PHE A 325 -13.15 1.36 -12.60
C PHE A 325 -12.23 0.52 -11.72
N VAL A 326 -11.30 1.19 -11.04
CA VAL A 326 -10.50 0.61 -9.97
C VAL A 326 -11.04 1.16 -8.65
N ASP A 327 -11.70 0.32 -7.86
CA ASP A 327 -12.47 0.73 -6.69
C ASP A 327 -12.24 -0.21 -5.51
N SER A 328 -12.78 0.14 -4.35
CA SER A 328 -12.88 -0.73 -3.17
C SER A 328 -14.32 -0.80 -2.69
N GLN A 329 -15.00 -1.88 -3.04
CA GLN A 329 -16.39 -2.10 -2.64
C GLN A 329 -16.55 -2.30 -1.12
N LYS A 330 -15.49 -2.72 -0.42
CA LYS A 330 -15.46 -2.92 1.02
C LYS A 330 -14.94 -1.69 1.79
N SER A 331 -14.58 -0.60 1.11
CA SER A 331 -14.02 0.58 1.78
C SER A 331 -15.06 1.21 2.71
N PRO A 332 -14.74 1.36 4.00
CA PRO A 332 -15.61 2.07 4.94
C PRO A 332 -15.64 3.58 4.69
N ALA A 333 -14.72 4.11 3.88
CA ALA A 333 -14.49 5.54 3.72
C ALA A 333 -15.13 6.15 2.47
N THR A 334 -15.54 5.35 1.49
CA THR A 334 -16.04 5.82 0.18
C THR A 334 -17.48 5.39 -0.09
N LEU A 335 -18.20 6.23 -0.86
CA LEU A 335 -19.56 5.97 -1.34
C LEU A 335 -19.48 5.27 -2.70
N THR A 336 -19.56 3.94 -2.71
CA THR A 336 -19.49 3.11 -3.94
C THR A 336 -20.65 3.39 -4.89
N GLU A 337 -21.83 3.76 -4.37
CA GLU A 337 -22.98 4.16 -5.18
C GLU A 337 -22.68 5.35 -6.09
N LYS A 338 -21.79 6.26 -5.69
CA LYS A 338 -21.35 7.39 -6.53
C LYS A 338 -20.49 6.94 -7.70
N VAL A 339 -19.68 5.91 -7.52
CA VAL A 339 -18.92 5.31 -8.62
C VAL A 339 -19.87 4.64 -9.63
N ARG A 340 -20.91 3.93 -9.15
CA ARG A 340 -21.94 3.35 -10.01
C ARG A 340 -22.75 4.40 -10.75
N GLU A 341 -23.08 5.51 -10.10
CA GLU A 341 -23.77 6.64 -10.71
C GLU A 341 -22.94 7.24 -11.84
N LEU A 342 -21.63 7.49 -11.59
CA LEU A 342 -20.71 7.96 -12.62
C LEU A 342 -20.65 6.99 -13.81
N ALA A 343 -20.50 5.67 -13.56
CA ALA A 343 -20.46 4.67 -14.60
C ALA A 343 -21.75 4.69 -15.48
N ARG A 344 -22.92 4.77 -14.86
CA ARG A 344 -24.18 4.90 -15.55
C ARG A 344 -24.27 6.17 -16.41
N MET A 345 -23.81 7.31 -15.91
CA MET A 345 -23.80 8.58 -16.65
C MET A 345 -22.86 8.54 -17.84
N ALA A 346 -21.76 7.83 -17.74
CA ALA A 346 -20.76 7.67 -18.78
C ALA A 346 -21.11 6.57 -19.80
N GLY A 347 -22.13 5.77 -19.56
CA GLY A 347 -22.44 4.58 -20.37
C GLY A 347 -21.40 3.46 -20.21
N ALA A 348 -20.62 3.47 -19.13
CA ALA A 348 -19.59 2.49 -18.84
C ALA A 348 -20.11 1.34 -17.99
N ALA A 349 -19.48 0.17 -18.11
CA ALA A 349 -19.79 -0.97 -17.27
C ALA A 349 -19.17 -0.78 -15.87
N TYR A 350 -20.01 -0.86 -14.81
CA TYR A 350 -19.51 -0.93 -13.44
C TYR A 350 -19.20 -2.39 -13.06
N ARG A 351 -18.12 -2.90 -13.62
CA ARG A 351 -17.44 -4.14 -13.21
C ARG A 351 -15.97 -3.90 -13.48
N GLY A 352 -15.28 -3.41 -12.46
CA GLY A 352 -13.87 -3.10 -12.58
C GLY A 352 -13.03 -3.98 -11.63
N THR A 353 -11.84 -3.52 -11.38
CA THR A 353 -10.92 -4.09 -10.40
C THR A 353 -11.35 -3.65 -9.00
N ASN A 354 -11.51 -4.63 -8.08
CA ASN A 354 -11.82 -4.36 -6.69
C ASN A 354 -10.60 -4.65 -5.82
N ILE A 355 -9.99 -3.60 -5.24
CA ILE A 355 -8.77 -3.67 -4.44
C ILE A 355 -8.95 -2.85 -3.17
N TYR A 356 -8.59 -3.43 -2.03
CA TYR A 356 -8.74 -2.78 -0.72
C TYR A 356 -7.73 -1.65 -0.50
N SER A 357 -6.44 -1.91 -0.71
CA SER A 357 -5.32 -0.98 -0.53
C SER A 357 -5.43 0.24 -1.44
N SER A 358 -5.22 1.45 -0.90
CA SER A 358 -5.24 2.72 -1.62
C SER A 358 -4.13 2.79 -2.67
N HIS A 359 -2.92 2.42 -2.26
CA HIS A 359 -1.75 2.41 -3.13
C HIS A 359 -1.83 1.34 -4.21
N MET A 360 -2.36 0.15 -3.90
CA MET A 360 -2.56 -0.88 -4.90
C MET A 360 -3.59 -0.46 -5.96
N ARG A 361 -4.58 0.38 -5.61
CA ARG A 361 -5.46 1.00 -6.62
C ARG A 361 -4.71 1.95 -7.54
N TYR A 362 -3.78 2.77 -7.01
CA TYR A 362 -2.91 3.59 -7.86
C TYR A 362 -2.01 2.72 -8.76
N ALA A 363 -1.38 1.69 -8.22
CA ALA A 363 -0.59 0.76 -9.03
C ALA A 363 -1.43 0.12 -10.14
N ALA A 364 -2.68 -0.27 -9.83
CA ALA A 364 -3.61 -0.81 -10.82
C ALA A 364 -3.97 0.19 -11.92
N VAL A 365 -4.18 1.48 -11.61
CA VAL A 365 -4.43 2.49 -12.65
C VAL A 365 -3.16 2.88 -13.40
N VAL A 366 -1.98 2.76 -12.80
CA VAL A 366 -0.69 2.99 -13.47
C VAL A 366 -0.41 1.91 -14.50
N LEU A 367 -0.59 0.64 -14.16
CA LEU A 367 -0.20 -0.50 -15.00
C LEU A 367 -1.34 -1.07 -15.85
N GLY A 368 -2.58 -0.79 -15.48
CA GLY A 368 -3.76 -1.43 -16.04
C GLY A 368 -4.31 -0.85 -17.33
N GLY A 369 -3.79 0.29 -17.85
CA GLY A 369 -4.24 0.92 -19.09
C GLY A 369 -4.85 2.30 -18.87
N ARG A 370 -4.95 3.05 -19.98
CA ARG A 370 -5.43 4.45 -19.99
C ARG A 370 -6.90 4.58 -19.62
N GLU A 371 -7.69 3.54 -19.89
CA GLU A 371 -9.12 3.46 -19.55
C GLU A 371 -9.35 3.25 -18.06
N CYS A 372 -8.30 2.91 -17.27
CA CYS A 372 -8.43 2.73 -15.83
C CYS A 372 -8.65 4.07 -15.14
N VAL A 373 -9.71 4.14 -14.33
CA VAL A 373 -10.12 5.33 -13.59
C VAL A 373 -10.39 5.01 -12.14
N GLN A 374 -10.16 6.00 -11.27
CA GLN A 374 -10.53 5.92 -9.87
C GLN A 374 -11.36 7.13 -9.48
N LEU A 375 -12.52 6.89 -8.87
CA LEU A 375 -13.31 7.90 -8.19
C LEU A 375 -13.43 7.53 -6.71
N ARG A 376 -12.95 8.40 -5.82
CA ARG A 376 -13.16 8.25 -4.39
C ARG A 376 -14.06 9.37 -3.88
N TRP A 377 -15.29 9.03 -3.58
CA TRP A 377 -16.27 9.96 -3.02
C TRP A 377 -16.38 9.70 -1.51
N PRO A 378 -15.91 10.63 -0.64
CA PRO A 378 -15.85 10.37 0.79
C PRO A 378 -17.24 10.29 1.41
N LYS A 379 -17.43 9.39 2.37
CA LYS A 379 -18.60 9.39 3.23
C LYS A 379 -18.61 10.64 4.12
N PRO A 380 -19.79 11.24 4.39
CA PRO A 380 -19.89 12.42 5.26
C PRO A 380 -19.33 12.21 6.67
N THR A 381 -19.36 10.98 7.16
CA THR A 381 -18.92 10.58 8.50
C THR A 381 -17.42 10.34 8.64
N LYS A 382 -16.66 10.41 7.54
CA LYS A 382 -15.23 10.17 7.54
C LYS A 382 -14.46 11.47 7.35
N GLY A 383 -13.39 11.61 8.13
CA GLY A 383 -12.44 12.74 8.02
C GLY A 383 -11.62 12.70 6.72
N PRO A 384 -10.76 13.71 6.53
CA PRO A 384 -9.85 13.74 5.39
C PRO A 384 -8.84 12.59 5.47
N TRP A 385 -8.40 12.13 4.28
CA TRP A 385 -7.43 11.04 4.15
C TRP A 385 -6.03 11.48 4.56
N SER A 386 -5.19 10.53 4.85
CA SER A 386 -3.80 10.75 5.22
C SER A 386 -2.95 11.04 3.99
N ILE A 387 -1.89 11.83 4.13
CA ILE A 387 -1.00 12.16 3.01
C ILE A 387 -0.16 10.94 2.59
N TRP A 388 0.19 10.05 3.54
CA TRP A 388 0.96 8.84 3.26
C TRP A 388 0.21 7.83 2.39
N ASP A 389 -1.15 7.84 2.38
CA ASP A 389 -1.99 7.03 1.47
C ASP A 389 -1.93 7.49 0.00
N HIS A 390 -1.32 8.65 -0.31
CA HIS A 390 -1.46 9.29 -1.61
C HIS A 390 -0.15 9.79 -2.23
N ALA A 391 0.74 10.43 -1.48
CA ALA A 391 1.84 11.24 -2.02
C ALA A 391 2.72 10.49 -3.03
N GLY A 392 3.25 9.31 -2.66
CA GLY A 392 4.15 8.54 -3.52
C GLY A 392 3.47 8.01 -4.77
N SER A 393 2.34 7.37 -4.62
CA SER A 393 1.62 6.75 -5.73
C SER A 393 0.98 7.78 -6.67
N GLN A 394 0.56 8.95 -6.16
CA GLN A 394 0.10 10.05 -7.02
C GLN A 394 1.22 10.55 -7.93
N LEU A 395 2.44 10.75 -7.39
CA LEU A 395 3.60 11.11 -8.20
C LEU A 395 3.89 10.06 -9.26
N ILE A 396 3.90 8.78 -8.88
CA ILE A 396 4.13 7.68 -9.83
C ILE A 396 3.08 7.70 -10.94
N TYR A 397 1.80 7.93 -10.62
CA TYR A 397 0.74 8.03 -11.61
C TYR A 397 0.97 9.19 -12.58
N THR A 398 1.26 10.38 -12.08
CA THR A 398 1.47 11.56 -12.94
C THR A 398 2.73 11.43 -13.79
N GLU A 399 3.83 10.93 -13.23
CA GLU A 399 5.10 10.74 -13.94
C GLU A 399 5.07 9.57 -14.94
N SER A 400 4.13 8.63 -14.82
CA SER A 400 3.92 7.59 -15.84
C SER A 400 3.26 8.13 -17.12
N GLY A 401 2.91 9.42 -17.15
CA GLY A 401 2.18 10.02 -18.28
C GLY A 401 0.72 9.57 -18.35
N ALA A 402 0.20 8.98 -17.29
CA ALA A 402 -1.09 8.33 -17.27
C ALA A 402 -2.29 9.31 -17.27
N GLY A 403 -2.11 10.51 -16.74
CA GLY A 403 -3.21 11.47 -16.67
C GLY A 403 -3.12 12.40 -15.47
N LYS A 404 -4.28 12.78 -14.93
CA LYS A 404 -4.43 13.75 -13.85
C LYS A 404 -5.02 13.14 -12.60
N VAL A 405 -4.59 13.69 -11.46
CA VAL A 405 -5.18 13.45 -10.14
C VAL A 405 -5.67 14.79 -9.60
N THR A 406 -6.96 14.87 -9.26
CA THR A 406 -7.55 16.04 -8.61
C THR A 406 -8.55 15.61 -7.55
N ASP A 407 -8.99 16.55 -6.73
CA ASP A 407 -10.16 16.32 -5.90
C ASP A 407 -11.48 16.41 -6.70
N LEU A 408 -12.64 16.25 -6.03
CA LEU A 408 -13.96 16.33 -6.66
C LEU A 408 -14.32 17.73 -7.18
N PHE A 409 -13.51 18.74 -6.88
CA PHE A 409 -13.67 20.12 -7.36
C PHE A 409 -12.70 20.47 -8.48
N GLY A 410 -11.87 19.51 -8.89
CA GLY A 410 -10.84 19.70 -9.91
C GLY A 410 -9.58 20.41 -9.38
N LYS A 411 -9.42 20.56 -8.07
CA LYS A 411 -8.22 21.14 -7.46
C LYS A 411 -7.11 20.11 -7.40
N PRO A 412 -5.85 20.49 -7.61
CA PRO A 412 -4.70 19.64 -7.28
C PRO A 412 -4.77 19.18 -5.82
N ILE A 413 -4.21 18.02 -5.53
CA ILE A 413 -4.08 17.54 -4.16
C ILE A 413 -3.02 18.37 -3.44
N ASP A 414 -3.37 18.88 -2.28
CA ASP A 414 -2.55 19.76 -1.46
C ASP A 414 -1.93 19.00 -0.29
N PHE A 415 -0.62 18.82 -0.34
CA PHE A 415 0.17 18.15 0.70
C PHE A 415 0.71 19.12 1.75
N THR A 416 0.30 20.40 1.74
CA THR A 416 0.82 21.42 2.68
C THR A 416 0.00 21.53 3.95
N ALA A 417 -1.16 20.88 4.04
CA ALA A 417 -2.07 20.97 5.18
C ALA A 417 -1.66 20.12 6.42
N GLY A 418 -0.49 19.49 6.39
CA GLY A 418 -0.01 18.59 7.45
C GLY A 418 -0.26 17.13 7.10
N SER A 419 -0.52 16.27 8.10
CA SER A 419 -0.68 14.81 7.90
C SER A 419 -1.97 14.39 7.19
N LYS A 420 -2.91 15.31 7.02
CA LYS A 420 -4.23 15.04 6.41
C LYS A 420 -4.49 15.95 5.22
N LEU A 421 -5.14 15.42 4.19
CA LEU A 421 -5.55 16.15 2.99
C LEU A 421 -6.79 17.04 3.27
N SER A 422 -6.66 17.94 4.26
CA SER A 422 -7.79 18.74 4.78
C SER A 422 -8.32 19.77 3.78
N ASN A 423 -7.50 20.19 2.82
CA ASN A 423 -7.85 21.17 1.79
C ASN A 423 -8.52 20.55 0.56
N ASN A 424 -8.60 19.20 0.51
CA ASN A 424 -9.18 18.47 -0.59
C ASN A 424 -10.36 17.60 -0.14
N ARG A 425 -11.27 17.33 -1.05
CA ARG A 425 -12.40 16.44 -0.82
C ARG A 425 -12.55 15.45 -1.96
N GLY A 426 -12.35 14.17 -1.64
CA GLY A 426 -12.45 13.10 -2.62
C GLY A 426 -11.29 13.07 -3.62
N LEU A 427 -11.39 12.20 -4.61
CA LEU A 427 -10.34 11.98 -5.59
C LEU A 427 -10.92 11.57 -6.93
N VAL A 428 -10.38 12.14 -8.00
CA VAL A 428 -10.58 11.73 -9.39
C VAL A 428 -9.22 11.47 -10.00
N THR A 429 -8.97 10.22 -10.41
CA THR A 429 -7.76 9.81 -11.13
C THR A 429 -8.18 9.26 -12.49
N ALA A 430 -7.77 9.89 -13.57
CA ALA A 430 -8.15 9.50 -14.93
C ALA A 430 -7.16 9.99 -15.96
N ASP A 431 -7.18 9.35 -17.15
CA ASP A 431 -6.46 9.81 -18.32
C ASP A 431 -6.82 11.26 -18.65
N GLU A 432 -5.84 12.04 -19.09
CA GLU A 432 -6.02 13.46 -19.37
C GLU A 432 -7.14 13.75 -20.39
N SER A 433 -7.35 12.83 -21.34
CA SER A 433 -8.35 12.98 -22.40
C SER A 433 -9.79 12.93 -21.89
N ILE A 434 -10.06 12.29 -20.76
CA ILE A 434 -11.43 12.12 -20.21
C ILE A 434 -11.60 12.77 -18.82
N HIS A 435 -10.52 13.19 -18.15
CA HIS A 435 -10.57 13.72 -16.79
C HIS A 435 -11.52 14.92 -16.66
N GLY A 436 -11.51 15.84 -17.64
CA GLY A 436 -12.41 17.01 -17.63
C GLY A 436 -13.89 16.63 -17.76
N GLU A 437 -14.20 15.63 -18.58
CA GLU A 437 -15.58 15.14 -18.74
C GLU A 437 -16.06 14.42 -17.48
N ILE A 438 -15.19 13.65 -16.81
CA ILE A 438 -15.49 13.03 -15.52
C ILE A 438 -15.79 14.10 -14.47
N LEU A 439 -14.96 15.15 -14.37
CA LEU A 439 -15.21 16.25 -13.44
C LEU A 439 -16.54 16.97 -13.72
N ALA A 440 -16.91 17.16 -14.99
CA ALA A 440 -18.21 17.74 -15.33
C ALA A 440 -19.37 16.86 -14.84
N MET A 441 -19.26 15.53 -14.95
CA MET A 441 -20.24 14.58 -14.40
C MET A 441 -20.27 14.60 -12.87
N VAL A 442 -19.11 14.57 -12.23
CA VAL A 442 -18.97 14.69 -10.77
C VAL A 442 -19.61 16.00 -10.25
N ASN A 443 -19.43 17.11 -10.95
CA ASN A 443 -20.06 18.39 -10.57
C ASN A 443 -21.59 18.30 -10.66
N ARG A 444 -22.14 17.69 -11.73
CA ARG A 444 -23.60 17.47 -11.82
C ARG A 444 -24.14 16.60 -10.67
N MET A 445 -23.41 15.55 -10.30
CA MET A 445 -23.80 14.70 -9.17
C MET A 445 -23.80 15.47 -7.84
N ARG A 446 -22.82 16.37 -7.63
CA ARG A 446 -22.73 17.20 -6.43
C ARG A 446 -23.84 18.25 -6.35
N THR A 447 -24.18 18.90 -7.47
CA THR A 447 -25.25 19.92 -7.50
C THR A 447 -26.65 19.32 -7.37
N ALA A 448 -26.82 18.05 -7.70
CA ALA A 448 -28.10 17.34 -7.48
C ALA A 448 -28.35 16.96 -6.01
N GLU A 449 -27.30 17.00 -5.15
CA GLU A 449 -27.39 16.73 -3.70
C GLU A 449 -27.59 18.00 -2.85
N ALA A 450 -27.29 19.17 -3.43
CA ALA A 450 -27.37 20.47 -2.74
C ALA A 450 -28.78 21.07 -2.86
#